data_d5bb6b76585e2cd27ec256e36b5c74fc
#
_entry.id   d5bb6b76585e2cd27ec256e36b5c74fc
#
_cell.length_a   1.000
_cell.length_b   1.000
_cell.length_c   1.000
_cell.angle_alpha   90.00
_cell.angle_beta   90.00
_cell.angle_gamma   90.00
#
_symmetry.space_group_name_H-M   'P 1'
#
loop_
_entity.id
_entity.type
_entity.pdbx_description
1 polymer ?
#
loop_
_entity_poly.entity_id
_entity_poly.type
_entity_poly.pdbx_seq_one_letter_code
_entity_poly.pdbx_strand_id
1 'polypeptide(L)'
;MRLFFYLLSPFSLRLGYVFCDFIALIAIALNTKIVKISRININIAYSSKNREFRESLVKRSVKHSIRSYYETLFCLSRSQKKLNQSIFKVENRFLYSQTNKDSGLILLSAHNRSVDLLLNQITNQNDITAIFKPIKIKAFNEFVRKNRQKTGSNVFETNFRGVKELFSALKRGKVVAMAADQVPAKNMGVYEEFFGRKVYTTNLIPSLHSKTKAPIVSVAIHSDNLTNQLYIRYGCKSTFQEKSQYSAKTMNQEIEKIININPEDYNWEYKRFKKQEVEDNTIYK
;
A
#
# COMPACT_ATOMS: atom_id res chain seq x y z
N MET A 1 20.57 -0.65 15.01
CA MET A 1 19.45 -0.21 14.15
C MET A 1 18.10 -0.23 14.85
N ARG A 2 17.66 -1.34 15.52
CA ARG A 2 16.36 -1.36 16.23
C ARG A 2 16.25 -0.26 17.29
N LEU A 3 17.29 -0.03 18.08
CA LEU A 3 17.36 1.06 19.05
C LEU A 3 17.24 2.44 18.38
N PHE A 4 17.90 2.64 17.24
CA PHE A 4 17.77 3.87 16.45
C PHE A 4 16.32 4.14 16.03
N PHE A 5 15.61 3.14 15.49
CA PHE A 5 14.20 3.31 15.15
C PHE A 5 13.31 3.49 16.37
N TYR A 6 13.67 2.88 17.51
CA TYR A 6 13.00 3.13 18.76
C TYR A 6 13.14 4.58 19.20
N LEU A 7 14.33 5.18 19.05
CA LEU A 7 14.56 6.60 19.37
C LEU A 7 13.79 7.54 18.41
N LEU A 8 13.61 7.16 17.14
CA LEU A 8 12.80 7.92 16.19
C LEU A 8 11.28 7.76 16.40
N SER A 9 10.86 6.71 17.08
CA SER A 9 9.45 6.45 17.39
C SER A 9 9.26 6.10 18.87
N PRO A 10 9.67 6.97 19.83
CA PRO A 10 9.72 6.62 21.25
C PRO A 10 8.33 6.47 21.88
N PHE A 11 7.33 7.11 21.30
CA PHE A 11 5.99 7.22 21.87
C PHE A 11 5.04 6.11 21.39
N SER A 12 3.87 6.01 22.01
CA SER A 12 2.73 5.28 21.48
C SER A 12 2.26 5.89 20.15
N LEU A 13 1.47 5.16 19.36
CA LEU A 13 0.93 5.72 18.12
C LEU A 13 0.15 7.01 18.36
N ARG A 14 -0.65 7.09 19.43
CA ARG A 14 -1.45 8.28 19.73
C ARG A 14 -0.58 9.52 19.97
N LEU A 15 0.43 9.41 20.82
CA LEU A 15 1.37 10.52 21.09
C LEU A 15 2.24 10.82 19.87
N GLY A 16 2.70 9.78 19.15
CA GLY A 16 3.44 9.95 17.91
C GLY A 16 2.66 10.71 16.86
N TYR A 17 1.34 10.50 16.78
CA TYR A 17 0.48 11.25 15.86
C TYR A 17 0.38 12.74 16.19
N VAL A 18 0.44 13.13 17.44
CA VAL A 18 0.49 14.56 17.82
C VAL A 18 1.74 15.22 17.24
N PHE A 19 2.91 14.57 17.35
CA PHE A 19 4.14 15.04 16.71
C PHE A 19 4.06 15.07 15.18
N CYS A 20 3.48 14.02 14.58
CA CYS A 20 3.28 13.96 13.15
C CYS A 20 2.38 15.10 12.65
N ASP A 21 1.33 15.41 13.40
CA ASP A 21 0.41 16.49 13.08
C ASP A 21 1.09 17.85 13.13
N PHE A 22 1.95 18.09 14.12
CA PHE A 22 2.75 19.31 14.20
C PHE A 22 3.72 19.43 13.00
N ILE A 23 4.42 18.34 12.65
CA ILE A 23 5.28 18.31 11.45
C ILE A 23 4.46 18.55 10.18
N ALA A 24 3.24 18.00 10.09
CA ALA A 24 2.35 18.19 8.97
C ALA A 24 1.93 19.67 8.82
N LEU A 25 1.61 20.35 9.93
CA LEU A 25 1.29 21.79 9.91
C LEU A 25 2.45 22.62 9.33
N ILE A 26 3.67 22.35 9.78
CA ILE A 26 4.88 23.01 9.25
C ILE A 26 5.05 22.72 7.74
N ALA A 27 4.91 21.44 7.36
CA ALA A 27 5.04 21.03 5.95
C ALA A 27 4.02 21.73 5.05
N ILE A 28 2.77 21.88 5.53
CA ILE A 28 1.69 22.56 4.83
C ILE A 28 1.97 24.06 4.73
N ALA A 29 2.36 24.70 5.84
CA ALA A 29 2.68 26.13 5.88
C ALA A 29 3.83 26.51 4.92
N LEU A 30 4.87 25.66 4.86
CA LEU A 30 6.02 25.84 3.96
C LEU A 30 5.76 25.32 2.54
N ASN A 31 4.55 24.83 2.23
CA ASN A 31 4.19 24.26 0.93
C ASN A 31 5.28 23.32 0.36
N THR A 32 5.75 22.41 1.18
CA THR A 32 6.86 21.50 0.87
C THR A 32 6.55 20.58 -0.32
N LYS A 33 7.55 19.85 -0.80
CA LYS A 33 7.41 18.93 -1.95
C LYS A 33 6.31 17.88 -1.75
N ILE A 34 6.15 17.34 -0.53
CA ILE A 34 5.08 16.40 -0.21
C ILE A 34 3.70 17.02 -0.44
N VAL A 35 3.49 18.30 -0.03
CA VAL A 35 2.24 19.02 -0.23
C VAL A 35 1.97 19.27 -1.72
N LYS A 36 2.99 19.74 -2.45
CA LYS A 36 2.87 20.05 -3.89
C LYS A 36 2.49 18.82 -4.70
N ILE A 37 3.17 17.69 -4.48
CA ILE A 37 2.88 16.43 -5.20
C ILE A 37 1.50 15.90 -4.84
N SER A 38 1.14 15.88 -3.55
CA SER A 38 -0.18 15.45 -3.09
C SER A 38 -1.29 16.29 -3.73
N ARG A 39 -1.12 17.62 -3.79
CA ARG A 39 -2.08 18.53 -4.43
C ARG A 39 -2.26 18.24 -5.92
N ILE A 40 -1.17 18.00 -6.66
CA ILE A 40 -1.24 17.62 -8.07
C ILE A 40 -2.02 16.33 -8.25
N ASN A 41 -1.68 15.29 -7.51
CA ASN A 41 -2.32 13.99 -7.62
C ASN A 41 -3.80 14.03 -7.24
N ILE A 42 -4.14 14.72 -6.15
CA ILE A 42 -5.53 14.87 -5.69
C ILE A 42 -6.35 15.71 -6.70
N ASN A 43 -5.76 16.75 -7.29
CA ASN A 43 -6.44 17.55 -8.33
C ASN A 43 -6.73 16.71 -9.59
N ILE A 44 -5.88 15.77 -9.93
CA ILE A 44 -6.12 14.82 -11.03
C ILE A 44 -7.21 13.83 -10.64
N ALA A 45 -7.04 13.14 -9.51
CA ALA A 45 -7.93 12.05 -9.09
C ALA A 45 -9.36 12.53 -8.78
N TYR A 46 -9.50 13.71 -8.23
CA TYR A 46 -10.79 14.28 -7.80
C TYR A 46 -11.13 15.57 -8.56
N SER A 47 -10.84 15.62 -9.85
CA SER A 47 -11.07 16.77 -10.70
C SER A 47 -12.53 17.23 -10.74
N SER A 48 -13.49 16.31 -10.58
CA SER A 48 -14.94 16.57 -10.50
C SER A 48 -15.38 17.19 -9.16
N LYS A 49 -14.56 17.13 -8.10
CA LYS A 49 -14.87 17.73 -6.80
C LYS A 49 -14.48 19.22 -6.77
N ASN A 50 -15.16 20.00 -5.93
CA ASN A 50 -14.84 21.42 -5.78
C ASN A 50 -13.44 21.64 -5.18
N ARG A 51 -12.93 22.87 -5.29
CA ARG A 51 -11.58 23.24 -4.81
C ARG A 51 -11.44 23.05 -3.29
N GLU A 52 -12.48 23.40 -2.55
CA GLU A 52 -12.47 23.31 -1.08
C GLU A 52 -12.28 21.86 -0.62
N PHE A 53 -13.03 20.92 -1.19
CA PHE A 53 -12.86 19.49 -0.93
C PHE A 53 -11.41 19.03 -1.20
N ARG A 54 -10.86 19.40 -2.38
CA ARG A 54 -9.51 18.96 -2.78
C ARG A 54 -8.44 19.53 -1.85
N GLU A 55 -8.47 20.82 -1.51
CA GLU A 55 -7.50 21.44 -0.60
C GLU A 55 -7.63 20.89 0.83
N SER A 56 -8.85 20.61 1.30
CA SER A 56 -9.08 19.93 2.57
C SER A 56 -8.49 18.51 2.56
N LEU A 57 -8.70 17.76 1.48
CA LEU A 57 -8.12 16.41 1.31
C LEU A 57 -6.59 16.46 1.27
N VAL A 58 -5.97 17.45 0.61
CA VAL A 58 -4.51 17.63 0.61
C VAL A 58 -3.97 17.77 2.03
N LYS A 59 -4.59 18.62 2.85
CA LYS A 59 -4.15 18.84 4.23
C LYS A 59 -4.25 17.56 5.07
N ARG A 60 -5.38 16.85 4.99
CA ARG A 60 -5.57 15.57 5.69
C ARG A 60 -4.61 14.49 5.20
N SER A 61 -4.43 14.38 3.88
CA SER A 61 -3.54 13.40 3.27
C SER A 61 -2.08 13.60 3.71
N VAL A 62 -1.57 14.84 3.70
CA VAL A 62 -0.20 15.13 4.17
C VAL A 62 -0.02 14.72 5.62
N LYS A 63 -1.02 15.00 6.47
CA LYS A 63 -1.03 14.56 7.87
C LYS A 63 -0.96 13.04 7.99
N HIS A 64 -1.78 12.32 7.23
CA HIS A 64 -1.83 10.86 7.25
C HIS A 64 -0.57 10.21 6.64
N SER A 65 0.03 10.82 5.62
CA SER A 65 1.32 10.37 5.08
C SER A 65 2.45 10.45 6.12
N ILE A 66 2.55 11.54 6.88
CA ILE A 66 3.56 11.68 7.93
C ILE A 66 3.31 10.68 9.06
N ARG A 67 2.05 10.47 9.45
CA ARG A 67 1.68 9.42 10.42
C ARG A 67 2.04 8.03 9.91
N SER A 68 1.85 7.74 8.63
CA SER A 68 2.22 6.47 7.99
C SER A 68 3.73 6.17 8.08
N TYR A 69 4.59 7.19 7.92
CA TYR A 69 6.02 7.04 8.17
C TYR A 69 6.32 6.71 9.63
N TYR A 70 5.64 7.35 10.58
CA TYR A 70 5.79 7.03 12.00
C TYR A 70 5.34 5.60 12.32
N GLU A 71 4.23 5.13 11.73
CA GLU A 71 3.75 3.75 11.85
C GLU A 71 4.77 2.73 11.35
N THR A 72 5.45 3.05 10.25
CA THR A 72 6.53 2.20 9.72
C THR A 72 7.70 2.12 10.71
N LEU A 73 8.14 3.26 11.28
CA LEU A 73 9.19 3.28 12.31
C LEU A 73 8.75 2.52 13.56
N PHE A 74 7.50 2.70 13.97
CA PHE A 74 6.89 2.00 15.09
C PHE A 74 6.87 0.48 14.83
N CYS A 75 6.45 0.04 13.65
CA CYS A 75 6.44 -1.36 13.24
C CYS A 75 7.85 -1.99 13.31
N LEU A 76 8.86 -1.27 12.84
CA LEU A 76 10.26 -1.74 12.83
C LEU A 76 10.90 -1.79 14.22
N SER A 77 10.35 -1.11 15.22
CA SER A 77 10.94 -0.96 16.57
C SER A 77 10.21 -1.73 17.67
N ARG A 78 8.92 -2.02 17.51
CA ARG A 78 8.08 -2.58 18.59
C ARG A 78 8.01 -4.10 18.59
N SER A 79 7.56 -4.65 19.72
CA SER A 79 7.25 -6.07 19.88
C SER A 79 5.93 -6.41 19.19
N GLN A 80 5.76 -7.68 18.81
CA GLN A 80 4.54 -8.16 18.16
C GLN A 80 3.28 -7.88 19.00
N LYS A 81 3.36 -8.03 20.33
CA LYS A 81 2.26 -7.69 21.25
C LYS A 81 1.76 -6.25 21.06
N LYS A 82 2.69 -5.27 20.96
CA LYS A 82 2.34 -3.86 20.75
C LYS A 82 1.81 -3.60 19.35
N LEU A 83 2.32 -4.31 18.35
CA LEU A 83 1.83 -4.20 16.97
C LEU A 83 0.40 -4.74 16.84
N ASN A 84 0.10 -5.86 17.49
CA ASN A 84 -1.26 -6.42 17.50
C ASN A 84 -2.28 -5.45 18.15
N GLN A 85 -1.85 -4.71 19.17
CA GLN A 85 -2.69 -3.68 19.82
C GLN A 85 -2.87 -2.41 18.98
N SER A 86 -2.11 -2.23 17.91
CA SER A 86 -2.23 -1.04 17.04
C SER A 86 -3.39 -1.13 16.04
N ILE A 87 -3.93 -2.30 15.83
CA ILE A 87 -5.10 -2.54 14.97
C ILE A 87 -6.30 -2.85 15.87
N PHE A 88 -7.32 -1.99 15.83
CA PHE A 88 -8.47 -2.15 16.74
C PHE A 88 -9.56 -3.10 16.19
N LYS A 89 -9.65 -3.28 14.87
CA LYS A 89 -10.58 -4.23 14.24
C LYS A 89 -10.06 -4.72 12.88
N VAL A 90 -10.62 -5.86 12.45
CA VAL A 90 -10.41 -6.42 11.11
C VAL A 90 -11.77 -6.67 10.48
N GLU A 91 -12.06 -5.97 9.38
CA GLU A 91 -13.32 -6.07 8.65
C GLU A 91 -13.22 -7.08 7.50
N ASN A 92 -14.31 -7.78 7.24
CA ASN A 92 -14.50 -8.71 6.13
C ASN A 92 -13.43 -9.83 6.07
N ARG A 93 -12.87 -10.25 7.22
CA ARG A 93 -11.87 -11.31 7.29
C ARG A 93 -12.34 -12.63 6.67
N PHE A 94 -13.65 -12.86 6.64
CA PHE A 94 -14.25 -14.03 6.03
C PHE A 94 -13.90 -14.16 4.53
N LEU A 95 -13.69 -13.06 3.81
CA LEU A 95 -13.26 -13.09 2.41
C LEU A 95 -11.92 -13.81 2.23
N TYR A 96 -11.01 -13.62 3.19
CA TYR A 96 -9.73 -14.32 3.23
C TYR A 96 -9.91 -15.81 3.60
N SER A 97 -10.75 -16.12 4.60
CA SER A 97 -10.93 -17.47 5.11
C SER A 97 -11.75 -18.37 4.19
N GLN A 98 -12.72 -17.82 3.46
CA GLN A 98 -13.57 -18.55 2.51
C GLN A 98 -12.92 -18.79 1.14
N THR A 99 -11.73 -18.24 0.92
CA THR A 99 -11.03 -18.43 -0.35
C THR A 99 -10.44 -19.81 -0.42
N ASN A 100 -10.74 -20.57 -1.50
CA ASN A 100 -10.07 -21.85 -1.77
C ASN A 100 -8.58 -21.57 -2.02
N LYS A 101 -7.72 -22.20 -1.21
CA LYS A 101 -6.28 -22.01 -1.25
C LYS A 101 -5.54 -23.06 -2.07
N ASP A 102 -6.22 -23.96 -2.76
CA ASP A 102 -5.55 -25.01 -3.57
C ASP A 102 -4.68 -24.39 -4.68
N SER A 103 -5.13 -23.28 -5.27
CA SER A 103 -4.36 -22.48 -6.23
C SER A 103 -3.57 -21.32 -5.62
N GLY A 104 -3.49 -21.25 -4.30
CA GLY A 104 -2.94 -20.10 -3.57
C GLY A 104 -3.91 -18.92 -3.48
N LEU A 105 -3.42 -17.78 -2.97
CA LEU A 105 -4.20 -16.56 -2.83
C LEU A 105 -3.32 -15.34 -3.12
N ILE A 106 -3.83 -14.37 -3.87
CA ILE A 106 -3.18 -13.08 -4.11
C ILE A 106 -3.86 -12.02 -3.24
N LEU A 107 -3.10 -11.39 -2.36
CA LEU A 107 -3.52 -10.22 -1.61
C LEU A 107 -3.07 -8.95 -2.35
N LEU A 108 -4.04 -8.25 -2.94
CA LEU A 108 -3.84 -6.96 -3.59
C LEU A 108 -3.93 -5.85 -2.55
N SER A 109 -2.94 -4.98 -2.48
CA SER A 109 -2.96 -3.79 -1.64
C SER A 109 -2.58 -2.52 -2.41
N ALA A 110 -2.74 -1.39 -1.76
CA ALA A 110 -2.22 -0.09 -2.14
C ALA A 110 -1.36 0.48 -1.00
N HIS A 111 -0.59 1.54 -1.27
CA HIS A 111 0.15 2.25 -0.23
C HIS A 111 -0.81 3.15 0.57
N ASN A 112 -1.73 2.51 1.28
CA ASN A 112 -2.61 3.12 2.28
C ASN A 112 -2.00 2.91 3.65
N ARG A 113 -1.69 3.96 4.38
CA ARG A 113 -1.01 3.90 5.67
C ARG A 113 0.30 3.07 5.57
N SER A 114 0.77 2.51 6.67
CA SER A 114 2.02 1.72 6.67
C SER A 114 1.84 0.33 6.05
N VAL A 115 2.42 0.11 4.89
CA VAL A 115 2.48 -1.22 4.25
C VAL A 115 3.29 -2.22 5.10
N ASP A 116 4.30 -1.76 5.85
CA ASP A 116 5.07 -2.61 6.76
C ASP A 116 4.21 -3.12 7.92
N LEU A 117 3.35 -2.25 8.49
CA LEU A 117 2.41 -2.65 9.53
C LEU A 117 1.36 -3.61 8.96
N LEU A 118 0.82 -3.35 7.77
CA LEU A 118 -0.09 -4.27 7.09
C LEU A 118 0.55 -5.63 6.91
N LEU A 119 1.74 -5.68 6.30
CA LEU A 119 2.45 -6.94 6.06
C LEU A 119 2.70 -7.71 7.36
N ASN A 120 3.11 -7.03 8.43
CA ASN A 120 3.28 -7.64 9.74
C ASN A 120 1.99 -8.29 10.25
N GLN A 121 0.86 -7.60 10.14
CA GLN A 121 -0.43 -8.09 10.66
C GLN A 121 -0.99 -9.27 9.86
N ILE A 122 -0.90 -9.24 8.54
CA ILE A 122 -1.40 -10.34 7.70
C ILE A 122 -0.48 -11.56 7.75
N THR A 123 0.84 -11.38 7.96
CA THR A 123 1.82 -12.46 8.05
C THR A 123 1.77 -13.21 9.37
N ASN A 124 1.42 -12.52 10.46
CA ASN A 124 1.34 -13.13 11.79
C ASN A 124 0.38 -14.32 11.86
N GLN A 125 -0.36 -14.59 10.80
CA GLN A 125 -1.35 -15.64 10.69
C GLN A 125 -1.09 -16.62 9.52
N ASN A 126 -0.14 -16.31 8.63
CA ASN A 126 0.07 -17.05 7.39
C ASN A 126 1.50 -16.92 6.86
N ASP A 127 1.96 -17.97 6.20
CA ASP A 127 3.20 -17.95 5.41
C ASP A 127 2.97 -17.16 4.11
N ILE A 128 3.36 -15.88 4.13
CA ILE A 128 3.15 -14.95 3.01
C ILE A 128 4.45 -14.69 2.26
N THR A 129 4.40 -14.77 0.95
CA THR A 129 5.48 -14.31 0.06
C THR A 129 5.14 -12.92 -0.48
N ALA A 130 6.04 -11.96 -0.31
CA ALA A 130 5.88 -10.59 -0.79
C ALA A 130 7.12 -10.11 -1.54
N ILE A 131 6.93 -9.11 -2.41
CA ILE A 131 8.03 -8.42 -3.07
C ILE A 131 8.09 -6.96 -2.64
N PHE A 132 9.28 -6.40 -2.63
CA PHE A 132 9.51 -5.00 -2.29
C PHE A 132 10.58 -4.38 -3.18
N LYS A 133 10.47 -3.08 -3.39
CA LYS A 133 11.49 -2.31 -4.09
C LYS A 133 12.69 -2.10 -3.16
N PRO A 134 13.93 -2.46 -3.56
CA PRO A 134 15.10 -2.29 -2.71
C PRO A 134 15.31 -0.83 -2.31
N ILE A 135 15.70 -0.64 -1.05
CA ILE A 135 16.08 0.67 -0.52
C ILE A 135 17.54 0.92 -0.87
N LYS A 136 17.87 2.13 -1.34
CA LYS A 136 19.22 2.48 -1.82
C LYS A 136 20.32 2.28 -0.76
N ILE A 137 20.02 2.50 0.52
CA ILE A 137 20.97 2.32 1.62
C ILE A 137 21.00 0.85 2.00
N LYS A 138 22.08 0.14 1.64
CA LYS A 138 22.22 -1.33 1.85
C LYS A 138 21.93 -1.78 3.28
N ALA A 139 22.53 -1.12 4.29
CA ALA A 139 22.32 -1.47 5.70
C ALA A 139 20.86 -1.33 6.15
N PHE A 140 20.16 -0.32 5.64
CA PHE A 140 18.72 -0.12 5.91
C PHE A 140 17.87 -1.14 5.17
N ASN A 141 18.19 -1.41 3.90
CA ASN A 141 17.52 -2.45 3.11
C ASN A 141 17.58 -3.82 3.80
N GLU A 142 18.77 -4.21 4.26
CA GLU A 142 18.98 -5.47 4.96
C GLU A 142 18.23 -5.54 6.30
N PHE A 143 18.20 -4.44 7.05
CA PHE A 143 17.47 -4.36 8.30
C PHE A 143 15.96 -4.51 8.09
N VAL A 144 15.38 -3.80 7.13
CA VAL A 144 13.95 -3.89 6.78
C VAL A 144 13.62 -5.30 6.30
N ARG A 145 14.44 -5.87 5.42
CA ARG A 145 14.28 -7.25 4.94
C ARG A 145 14.26 -8.25 6.09
N LYS A 146 15.23 -8.19 7.00
CA LYS A 146 15.31 -9.07 8.19
C LYS A 146 14.10 -8.90 9.11
N ASN A 147 13.61 -7.67 9.31
CA ASN A 147 12.42 -7.46 10.14
C ASN A 147 11.16 -8.08 9.50
N ARG A 148 10.97 -7.91 8.20
CA ARG A 148 9.85 -8.53 7.46
C ARG A 148 9.91 -10.06 7.52
N GLN A 149 11.11 -10.65 7.41
CA GLN A 149 11.31 -12.11 7.51
C GLN A 149 11.03 -12.66 8.92
N LYS A 150 11.32 -11.89 9.98
CA LYS A 150 11.05 -12.32 11.37
C LYS A 150 9.58 -12.55 11.67
N THR A 151 8.69 -11.95 10.91
CA THR A 151 7.23 -12.12 11.07
C THR A 151 6.69 -13.36 10.35
N GLY A 152 7.57 -14.17 9.71
CA GLY A 152 7.18 -15.34 8.93
C GLY A 152 6.93 -15.04 7.46
N SER A 153 7.15 -13.79 6.99
CA SER A 153 7.05 -13.49 5.56
C SER A 153 8.32 -13.80 4.81
N ASN A 154 8.18 -14.38 3.63
CA ASN A 154 9.24 -14.55 2.65
C ASN A 154 9.27 -13.30 1.76
N VAL A 155 10.21 -12.40 1.98
CA VAL A 155 10.28 -11.15 1.21
C VAL A 155 11.45 -11.15 0.24
N PHE A 156 11.15 -10.81 -1.02
CA PHE A 156 12.09 -10.76 -2.13
C PHE A 156 12.11 -9.37 -2.76
N GLU A 157 13.22 -9.04 -3.40
CA GLU A 157 13.31 -7.82 -4.19
C GLU A 157 12.47 -7.92 -5.47
N THR A 158 11.96 -6.78 -5.94
CA THR A 158 11.21 -6.70 -7.20
C THR A 158 12.16 -6.87 -8.39
N ASN A 159 12.48 -8.11 -8.71
CA ASN A 159 13.29 -8.56 -9.84
C ASN A 159 12.77 -9.90 -10.36
N PHE A 160 13.41 -10.45 -11.38
CA PHE A 160 13.01 -11.73 -11.98
C PHE A 160 12.92 -12.87 -10.95
N ARG A 161 13.89 -12.95 -10.02
CA ARG A 161 13.89 -13.96 -8.95
C ARG A 161 12.68 -13.80 -8.04
N GLY A 162 12.39 -12.56 -7.59
CA GLY A 162 11.23 -12.29 -6.74
C GLY A 162 9.91 -12.66 -7.41
N VAL A 163 9.75 -12.36 -8.70
CA VAL A 163 8.57 -12.75 -9.47
C VAL A 163 8.44 -14.28 -9.57
N LYS A 164 9.55 -15.00 -9.78
CA LYS A 164 9.58 -16.47 -9.79
C LYS A 164 9.15 -17.05 -8.43
N GLU A 165 9.58 -16.44 -7.33
CA GLU A 165 9.18 -16.89 -5.98
C GLU A 165 7.69 -16.65 -5.70
N LEU A 166 7.10 -15.53 -6.15
CA LEU A 166 5.64 -15.33 -6.07
C LEU A 166 4.88 -16.44 -6.81
N PHE A 167 5.29 -16.71 -8.04
CA PHE A 167 4.66 -17.74 -8.87
C PHE A 167 4.79 -19.14 -8.23
N SER A 168 5.98 -19.47 -7.72
CA SER A 168 6.25 -20.73 -7.04
C SER A 168 5.43 -20.88 -5.74
N ALA A 169 5.29 -19.78 -4.97
CA ALA A 169 4.47 -19.77 -3.77
C ALA A 169 2.99 -20.06 -4.09
N LEU A 170 2.43 -19.38 -5.11
CA LEU A 170 1.05 -19.64 -5.54
C LEU A 170 0.83 -21.08 -5.99
N LYS A 171 1.75 -21.65 -6.76
CA LYS A 171 1.67 -23.06 -7.18
C LYS A 171 1.70 -24.06 -6.01
N ARG A 172 2.27 -23.66 -4.87
CA ARG A 172 2.25 -24.46 -3.64
C ARG A 172 1.05 -24.15 -2.72
N GLY A 173 0.01 -23.49 -3.23
CA GLY A 173 -1.15 -23.11 -2.43
C GLY A 173 -0.88 -22.04 -1.37
N LYS A 174 0.24 -21.27 -1.51
CA LYS A 174 0.63 -20.24 -0.54
C LYS A 174 0.02 -18.88 -0.89
N VAL A 175 0.08 -17.96 0.08
CA VAL A 175 -0.41 -16.61 -0.07
C VAL A 175 0.71 -15.69 -0.57
N VAL A 176 0.41 -14.83 -1.54
CA VAL A 176 1.29 -13.74 -1.95
C VAL A 176 0.63 -12.39 -1.69
N ALA A 177 1.44 -11.37 -1.37
CA ALA A 177 0.94 -10.02 -1.11
C ALA A 177 1.75 -8.98 -1.89
N MET A 178 1.06 -7.99 -2.47
CA MET A 178 1.68 -6.89 -3.21
C MET A 178 0.84 -5.61 -3.16
N ALA A 179 1.49 -4.48 -2.85
CA ALA A 179 0.94 -3.16 -3.13
C ALA A 179 1.26 -2.80 -4.59
N ALA A 180 0.23 -2.71 -5.44
CA ALA A 180 0.38 -2.67 -6.90
C ALA A 180 0.13 -1.29 -7.53
N ASP A 181 0.04 -0.24 -6.71
CA ASP A 181 -0.31 1.13 -7.11
C ASP A 181 0.87 1.97 -7.63
N GLN A 182 2.12 1.51 -7.48
CA GLN A 182 3.29 2.26 -7.95
C GLN A 182 3.65 1.95 -9.40
N VAL A 183 4.31 2.93 -10.05
CA VAL A 183 4.79 2.81 -11.43
C VAL A 183 5.90 1.75 -11.52
N PRO A 184 5.71 0.69 -12.34
CA PRO A 184 6.68 -0.37 -12.48
C PRO A 184 7.93 0.07 -13.27
N ALA A 185 8.96 -0.80 -13.31
CA ALA A 185 10.12 -0.61 -14.18
C ALA A 185 9.70 -0.62 -15.66
N LYS A 186 10.57 -0.11 -16.52
CA LYS A 186 10.35 -0.10 -17.99
C LYS A 186 10.11 -1.53 -18.46
N ASN A 187 9.17 -1.71 -19.37
CA ASN A 187 8.74 -2.99 -19.95
C ASN A 187 8.05 -3.98 -18.97
N MET A 188 7.65 -3.53 -17.76
CA MET A 188 6.97 -4.36 -16.77
C MET A 188 5.52 -3.91 -16.51
N GLY A 189 4.93 -3.16 -17.41
CA GLY A 189 3.57 -2.64 -17.24
C GLY A 189 2.90 -2.33 -18.56
N VAL A 190 1.68 -1.89 -18.45
CA VAL A 190 0.80 -1.44 -19.53
C VAL A 190 0.20 -0.09 -19.17
N TYR A 191 -0.28 0.66 -20.15
CA TYR A 191 -1.02 1.89 -19.89
C TYR A 191 -2.49 1.57 -19.68
N GLU A 192 -3.00 1.89 -18.49
CA GLU A 192 -4.39 1.66 -18.10
C GLU A 192 -4.95 2.81 -17.27
N GLU A 193 -6.27 2.95 -17.26
CA GLU A 193 -6.96 3.97 -16.50
C GLU A 193 -6.69 3.84 -15.00
N PHE A 194 -6.44 5.00 -14.38
CA PHE A 194 -6.39 5.20 -12.94
C PHE A 194 -6.88 6.61 -12.64
N PHE A 195 -8.00 6.74 -11.94
CA PHE A 195 -8.71 8.01 -11.75
C PHE A 195 -8.89 8.80 -13.05
N GLY A 196 -9.39 8.13 -14.10
CA GLY A 196 -9.69 8.72 -15.40
C GLY A 196 -8.45 9.14 -16.23
N ARG A 197 -7.24 8.75 -15.83
CA ARG A 197 -6.01 8.99 -16.59
C ARG A 197 -5.32 7.69 -16.96
N LYS A 198 -4.91 7.55 -18.20
CA LYS A 198 -4.09 6.41 -18.63
C LYS A 198 -2.67 6.54 -18.14
N VAL A 199 -2.28 5.69 -17.19
CA VAL A 199 -0.99 5.70 -16.53
C VAL A 199 -0.31 4.35 -16.61
N TYR A 200 1.03 4.34 -16.60
CA TYR A 200 1.81 3.12 -16.64
C TYR A 200 1.60 2.32 -15.35
N THR A 201 0.99 1.14 -15.49
CA THR A 201 0.50 0.27 -14.42
C THR A 201 1.14 -1.10 -14.51
N THR A 202 1.48 -1.71 -13.39
CA THR A 202 2.04 -3.07 -13.38
C THR A 202 1.04 -4.11 -13.89
N ASN A 203 1.53 -5.06 -14.69
CA ASN A 203 0.73 -6.20 -15.14
C ASN A 203 1.05 -7.49 -14.36
N LEU A 204 1.74 -7.37 -13.21
CA LEU A 204 2.23 -8.54 -12.47
C LEU A 204 1.10 -9.35 -11.84
N ILE A 205 0.18 -8.70 -11.09
CA ILE A 205 -0.96 -9.40 -10.48
C ILE A 205 -1.88 -10.04 -11.53
N PRO A 206 -2.30 -9.34 -12.61
CA PRO A 206 -3.03 -9.96 -13.71
C PRO A 206 -2.31 -11.19 -14.29
N SER A 207 -0.99 -11.09 -14.50
CA SER A 207 -0.20 -12.21 -15.04
C SER A 207 -0.11 -13.39 -14.09
N LEU A 208 0.06 -13.16 -12.78
CA LEU A 208 0.05 -14.20 -11.76
C LEU A 208 -1.31 -14.90 -11.71
N HIS A 209 -2.41 -14.14 -11.65
CA HIS A 209 -3.76 -14.68 -11.66
C HIS A 209 -4.04 -15.51 -12.92
N SER A 210 -3.73 -14.98 -14.10
CA SER A 210 -3.96 -15.68 -15.38
C SER A 210 -3.27 -17.04 -15.42
N LYS A 211 -2.02 -17.12 -14.94
CA LYS A 211 -1.20 -18.33 -14.96
C LYS A 211 -1.48 -19.33 -13.85
N THR A 212 -1.92 -18.88 -12.68
CA THR A 212 -2.12 -19.76 -11.50
C THR A 212 -3.58 -19.98 -11.17
N LYS A 213 -4.48 -19.15 -11.71
CA LYS A 213 -5.90 -19.09 -11.32
C LYS A 213 -6.13 -18.79 -9.85
N ALA A 214 -5.09 -18.33 -9.14
CA ALA A 214 -5.19 -17.94 -7.74
C ALA A 214 -6.17 -16.77 -7.58
N PRO A 215 -7.15 -16.86 -6.70
CA PRO A 215 -8.10 -15.79 -6.44
C PRO A 215 -7.39 -14.55 -5.89
N ILE A 216 -8.02 -13.39 -6.07
CA ILE A 216 -7.50 -12.10 -5.62
C ILE A 216 -8.45 -11.54 -4.57
N VAL A 217 -7.90 -11.12 -3.44
CA VAL A 217 -8.59 -10.40 -2.37
C VAL A 217 -7.84 -9.11 -2.11
N SER A 218 -8.55 -7.99 -2.10
CA SER A 218 -7.92 -6.72 -1.73
C SER A 218 -7.84 -6.58 -0.20
N VAL A 219 -6.78 -5.92 0.29
CA VAL A 219 -6.58 -5.68 1.71
C VAL A 219 -5.79 -4.39 1.93
N ALA A 220 -6.22 -3.56 2.89
CA ALA A 220 -5.48 -2.36 3.26
C ALA A 220 -5.72 -1.98 4.74
N ILE A 221 -4.82 -1.16 5.27
CA ILE A 221 -5.05 -0.45 6.53
C ILE A 221 -5.78 0.85 6.22
N HIS A 222 -6.76 1.15 7.04
CA HIS A 222 -7.48 2.42 7.06
C HIS A 222 -7.48 2.99 8.47
N SER A 223 -7.65 4.30 8.58
CA SER A 223 -7.92 4.97 9.83
C SER A 223 -9.44 5.21 9.99
N ASP A 224 -9.93 5.07 11.19
CA ASP A 224 -11.28 5.46 11.54
C ASP A 224 -11.37 7.00 11.63
N ASN A 225 -12.33 7.60 10.95
CA ASN A 225 -12.46 9.05 10.82
C ASN A 225 -12.75 9.77 12.14
N LEU A 226 -13.33 9.09 13.12
CA LEU A 226 -13.70 9.68 14.41
C LEU A 226 -12.58 9.49 15.45
N THR A 227 -12.03 8.28 15.52
CA THR A 227 -11.08 7.89 16.58
C THR A 227 -9.63 7.93 16.14
N ASN A 228 -9.36 8.03 14.84
CA ASN A 228 -8.04 7.86 14.22
C ASN A 228 -7.37 6.51 14.53
N GLN A 229 -8.12 5.52 15.00
CA GLN A 229 -7.61 4.17 15.23
C GLN A 229 -7.46 3.44 13.89
N LEU A 230 -6.43 2.59 13.79
CA LEU A 230 -6.17 1.83 12.58
C LEU A 230 -6.98 0.54 12.55
N TYR A 231 -7.53 0.21 11.39
CA TYR A 231 -8.18 -1.07 11.14
C TYR A 231 -7.76 -1.67 9.80
N ILE A 232 -7.86 -2.98 9.70
CA ILE A 232 -7.62 -3.69 8.44
C ILE A 232 -8.98 -4.00 7.82
N ARG A 233 -9.10 -3.75 6.52
CA ARG A 233 -10.28 -4.14 5.76
C ARG A 233 -9.88 -4.99 4.57
N TYR A 234 -10.49 -6.18 4.50
CA TYR A 234 -10.47 -6.98 3.29
C TYR A 234 -11.62 -6.52 2.40
N GLY A 235 -11.33 -6.37 1.11
CA GLY A 235 -12.28 -5.88 0.12
C GLY A 235 -12.73 -6.97 -0.81
N CYS A 236 -13.65 -6.61 -1.51
CA CYS A 236 -14.60 -7.07 -2.48
C CYS A 236 -14.53 -8.50 -3.05
N LYS A 237 -15.74 -9.07 -3.10
CA LYS A 237 -16.13 -10.36 -3.69
C LYS A 237 -16.13 -10.38 -5.23
N SER A 238 -15.91 -9.27 -5.93
CA SER A 238 -16.08 -9.18 -7.38
C SER A 238 -15.10 -10.03 -8.19
N THR A 239 -14.01 -10.47 -7.56
CA THR A 239 -12.98 -11.31 -8.18
C THR A 239 -13.29 -12.80 -8.14
N PHE A 240 -14.35 -13.23 -7.43
CA PHE A 240 -14.65 -14.66 -7.26
C PHE A 240 -15.63 -15.22 -8.28
N GLN A 241 -16.40 -14.39 -8.96
CA GLN A 241 -17.57 -14.85 -9.73
C GLN A 241 -17.46 -14.75 -11.25
N GLU A 242 -16.46 -14.06 -11.78
CA GLU A 242 -16.44 -13.85 -13.21
C GLU A 242 -15.34 -14.65 -13.92
N LYS A 243 -15.75 -15.42 -14.92
CA LYS A 243 -14.91 -16.02 -15.98
C LYS A 243 -14.18 -14.96 -16.82
N SER A 244 -14.37 -13.66 -16.53
CA SER A 244 -13.71 -12.54 -17.21
C SER A 244 -12.24 -12.44 -16.79
N GLN A 245 -11.39 -12.18 -17.74
CA GLN A 245 -9.95 -12.04 -17.54
C GLN A 245 -9.64 -10.84 -16.64
N TYR A 246 -9.10 -11.09 -15.44
CA TYR A 246 -8.64 -10.03 -14.54
C TYR A 246 -7.51 -9.25 -15.22
N SER A 247 -7.73 -7.97 -15.46
CA SER A 247 -6.81 -7.08 -16.19
C SER A 247 -6.16 -6.04 -15.29
N ALA A 248 -5.15 -5.32 -15.80
CA ALA A 248 -4.57 -4.17 -15.12
C ALA A 248 -5.60 -3.04 -14.91
N LYS A 249 -6.60 -2.92 -15.81
CA LYS A 249 -7.73 -2.00 -15.63
C LYS A 249 -8.57 -2.40 -14.41
N THR A 250 -8.97 -3.67 -14.33
CA THR A 250 -9.72 -4.19 -13.17
C THR A 250 -8.94 -4.00 -11.86
N MET A 251 -7.63 -4.26 -11.89
CA MET A 251 -6.76 -4.03 -10.73
C MET A 251 -6.73 -2.56 -10.30
N ASN A 252 -6.61 -1.62 -11.23
CA ASN A 252 -6.66 -0.19 -10.91
C ASN A 252 -8.00 0.19 -10.29
N GLN A 253 -9.13 -0.30 -10.83
CA GLN A 253 -10.45 -0.06 -10.27
C GLN A 253 -10.59 -0.58 -8.82
N GLU A 254 -10.02 -1.76 -8.52
CA GLU A 254 -9.98 -2.26 -7.14
C GLU A 254 -9.10 -1.39 -6.22
N ILE A 255 -7.97 -0.90 -6.73
CA ILE A 255 -7.12 0.04 -5.98
C ILE A 255 -7.85 1.36 -5.73
N GLU A 256 -8.58 1.90 -6.71
CA GLU A 256 -9.41 3.09 -6.53
C GLU A 256 -10.49 2.88 -5.48
N LYS A 257 -11.13 1.70 -5.42
CA LYS A 257 -12.09 1.35 -4.36
C LYS A 257 -11.43 1.35 -2.98
N ILE A 258 -10.23 0.77 -2.85
CA ILE A 258 -9.44 0.82 -1.60
C ILE A 258 -9.21 2.28 -1.19
N ILE A 259 -8.73 3.11 -2.11
CA ILE A 259 -8.41 4.52 -1.84
C ILE A 259 -9.67 5.30 -1.44
N ASN A 260 -10.80 5.07 -2.13
CA ASN A 260 -12.04 5.82 -1.90
C ASN A 260 -12.76 5.46 -0.59
N ILE A 261 -12.34 4.40 0.13
CA ILE A 261 -12.86 4.12 1.49
C ILE A 261 -12.45 5.24 2.45
N ASN A 262 -11.18 5.65 2.41
CA ASN A 262 -10.66 6.77 3.18
C ASN A 262 -9.52 7.44 2.38
N PRO A 263 -9.84 8.41 1.50
CA PRO A 263 -8.87 8.97 0.55
C PRO A 263 -7.64 9.61 1.20
N GLU A 264 -7.74 10.13 2.42
CA GLU A 264 -6.61 10.70 3.15
C GLU A 264 -5.55 9.68 3.56
N ASP A 265 -5.88 8.39 3.63
CA ASP A 265 -4.94 7.34 4.03
C ASP A 265 -3.99 6.93 2.90
N TYR A 266 -4.29 7.30 1.65
CA TYR A 266 -3.44 6.97 0.51
C TYR A 266 -2.22 7.89 0.41
N ASN A 267 -1.08 7.32 0.01
CA ASN A 267 0.19 8.04 -0.14
C ASN A 267 0.22 8.91 -1.39
N TRP A 268 -0.55 10.03 -1.39
CA TRP A 268 -0.64 10.97 -2.51
C TRP A 268 0.67 11.68 -2.84
N GLU A 269 1.69 11.67 -1.99
CA GLU A 269 3.01 12.23 -2.24
C GLU A 269 3.86 11.42 -3.22
N TYR A 270 3.44 10.21 -3.60
CA TYR A 270 4.08 9.46 -4.66
C TYR A 270 3.65 9.97 -6.03
N LYS A 271 4.60 10.23 -6.94
CA LYS A 271 4.33 10.71 -8.31
C LYS A 271 3.69 9.60 -9.17
N ARG A 272 2.43 9.25 -8.89
CA ARG A 272 1.72 8.13 -9.57
C ARG A 272 1.50 8.39 -11.05
N PHE A 273 1.24 9.64 -11.43
CA PHE A 273 0.95 10.06 -12.80
C PHE A 273 2.19 10.46 -13.61
N LYS A 274 3.41 10.12 -13.16
CA LYS A 274 4.66 10.49 -13.84
C LYS A 274 4.91 9.82 -15.18
N LYS A 275 4.21 8.72 -15.49
CA LYS A 275 4.25 8.04 -16.78
C LYS A 275 2.82 7.87 -17.27
N GLN A 276 2.44 8.65 -18.26
CA GLN A 276 1.16 8.61 -18.94
C GLN A 276 1.35 8.14 -20.39
N GLU A 277 0.27 7.64 -21.04
CA GLU A 277 0.29 7.22 -22.42
C GLU A 277 0.58 8.40 -23.35
N VAL A 278 -0.05 9.53 -23.10
CA VAL A 278 0.31 10.80 -23.72
C VAL A 278 1.31 11.47 -22.77
N GLU A 279 2.56 11.61 -23.21
CA GLU A 279 3.62 12.17 -22.38
C GLU A 279 3.33 13.63 -22.01
N ASP A 280 2.96 13.85 -20.77
CA ASP A 280 2.92 15.19 -20.17
C ASP A 280 4.04 15.30 -19.11
N ASN A 281 5.21 15.71 -19.59
CA ASN A 281 6.39 15.92 -18.76
C ASN A 281 6.26 17.13 -17.83
N THR A 282 5.14 17.88 -17.86
CA THR A 282 4.93 19.11 -17.10
C THR A 282 4.21 18.90 -15.76
N ILE A 283 3.49 17.78 -15.58
CA ILE A 283 2.62 17.53 -14.42
C ILE A 283 3.30 17.76 -13.06
N TYR A 284 4.59 17.44 -12.94
CA TYR A 284 5.33 17.56 -11.68
C TYR A 284 6.50 18.54 -11.75
N LYS A 285 6.50 19.45 -12.73
CA LYS A 285 7.47 20.55 -12.82
C LYS A 285 7.19 21.69 -11.86
#